data_27e0173746a5442ed084685c1444fd99
#
_entry.id   27e0173746a5442ed084685c1444fd99
#
_cell.length_a   1.000
_cell.length_b   1.000
_cell.length_c   1.000
_cell.angle_alpha   90.00
_cell.angle_beta   90.00
_cell.angle_gamma   90.00
#
_symmetry.space_group_name_H-M   'P 1'
#
loop_
_entity.id
_entity.type
_entity.pdbx_description
1 polymer ?
#
loop_
_entity_poly.entity_id
_entity_poly.type
_entity_poly.pdbx_seq_one_letter_code
_entity_poly.pdbx_strand_id
1 'polypeptide(L)'
;MVGRKGFVVDKVEEVTSAGLSSRIIERLYDESPILGIPKIVIVPVEPEEVMTLEQWLSSLRTSMVEIRVPQRGDKRELHELVTKNARQELDRHRMRRASDHTARSRALTELQDLLHLPEAPLRIECYDMAHLQ
;
A
#
# COMPACT_ATOMS: atom_id res chain seq x y z
N MET A 1 -8.66 18.59 -6.76
CA MET A 1 -8.27 17.24 -6.28
C MET A 1 -9.42 16.71 -5.45
N VAL A 2 -10.01 15.57 -5.81
CA VAL A 2 -11.28 15.09 -5.23
C VAL A 2 -11.04 14.12 -4.07
N GLY A 3 -9.88 13.46 -4.01
CA GLY A 3 -9.50 12.56 -2.93
C GLY A 3 -8.07 12.05 -3.08
N ARG A 4 -7.54 11.48 -2.00
CA ARG A 4 -6.24 10.80 -1.97
C ARG A 4 -6.37 9.52 -1.15
N LYS A 5 -5.99 8.39 -1.73
CA LYS A 5 -5.83 7.12 -1.01
C LYS A 5 -4.38 6.68 -1.16
N GLY A 6 -3.73 6.35 -0.07
CA GLY A 6 -2.37 5.82 -0.06
C GLY A 6 -2.34 4.52 0.74
N PHE A 7 -1.58 3.54 0.27
CA PHE A 7 -1.33 2.29 0.98
C PHE A 7 0.09 1.80 0.66
N VAL A 8 0.65 1.04 1.57
CA VAL A 8 1.95 0.40 1.38
C VAL A 8 1.70 -1.07 1.06
N VAL A 9 2.34 -1.56 0.01
CA VAL A 9 2.30 -2.98 -0.36
C VAL A 9 3.55 -3.63 0.20
N ASP A 10 3.38 -4.52 1.16
CA ASP A 10 4.45 -5.34 1.74
C ASP A 10 4.57 -6.67 0.96
N LYS A 11 5.77 -7.27 0.96
CA LYS A 11 6.06 -8.59 0.36
C LYS A 11 5.80 -8.64 -1.16
N VAL A 12 6.42 -7.72 -1.89
CA VAL A 12 6.39 -7.65 -3.36
C VAL A 12 7.56 -8.45 -3.96
N GLU A 13 7.91 -9.58 -3.37
CA GLU A 13 8.92 -10.46 -3.91
C GLU A 13 8.42 -11.02 -5.25
N GLU A 14 9.24 -10.90 -6.30
CA GLU A 14 8.98 -11.44 -7.65
C GLU A 14 7.83 -10.81 -8.48
N VAL A 15 7.31 -9.65 -8.10
CA VAL A 15 6.29 -8.95 -8.90
C VAL A 15 6.94 -7.91 -9.80
N THR A 16 6.64 -7.97 -11.10
CA THR A 16 7.06 -6.95 -12.08
C THR A 16 6.38 -5.61 -11.78
N SER A 17 6.96 -4.51 -12.24
CA SER A 17 6.31 -3.19 -12.12
C SER A 17 4.96 -3.13 -12.84
N ALA A 18 4.82 -3.87 -13.94
CA ALA A 18 3.56 -4.00 -14.69
C ALA A 18 2.52 -4.79 -13.89
N GLY A 19 2.90 -5.96 -13.34
CA GLY A 19 2.03 -6.76 -12.48
C GLY A 19 1.63 -6.04 -11.19
N LEU A 20 2.53 -5.22 -10.63
CA LEU A 20 2.20 -4.37 -9.49
C LEU A 20 1.15 -3.31 -9.86
N SER A 21 1.27 -2.69 -11.04
CA SER A 21 0.28 -1.74 -11.55
C SER A 21 -1.09 -2.39 -11.69
N SER A 22 -1.17 -3.62 -12.23
CA SER A 22 -2.42 -4.37 -12.34
C SER A 22 -3.07 -4.60 -10.98
N ARG A 23 -2.33 -5.16 -10.02
CA ARG A 23 -2.83 -5.43 -8.65
C ARG A 23 -3.29 -4.18 -7.91
N ILE A 24 -2.60 -3.05 -8.12
CA ILE A 24 -3.00 -1.78 -7.52
C ILE A 24 -4.33 -1.30 -8.09
N ILE A 25 -4.53 -1.39 -9.41
CA ILE A 25 -5.78 -1.00 -10.07
C ILE A 25 -6.93 -1.88 -9.56
N GLU A 26 -6.75 -3.20 -9.58
CA GLU A 26 -7.75 -4.14 -9.07
C GLU A 26 -8.14 -3.80 -7.63
N ARG A 27 -7.19 -3.70 -6.72
CA ARG A 27 -7.46 -3.39 -5.32
C ARG A 27 -8.11 -2.03 -5.08
N LEU A 28 -7.80 -1.03 -5.92
CA LEU A 28 -8.39 0.31 -5.79
C LEU A 28 -9.86 0.34 -6.20
N TYR A 29 -10.25 -0.46 -7.19
CA TYR A 29 -11.57 -0.41 -7.80
C TYR A 29 -12.46 -1.60 -7.48
N ASP A 30 -11.94 -2.67 -6.85
CA ASP A 30 -12.71 -3.82 -6.37
C ASP A 30 -13.73 -3.43 -5.28
N GLU A 31 -13.33 -2.58 -4.34
CA GLU A 31 -14.16 -2.07 -3.26
C GLU A 31 -14.97 -0.84 -3.68
N SER A 32 -15.83 -0.90 -4.68
CA SER A 32 -16.78 0.17 -5.09
C SER A 32 -16.32 1.58 -4.68
N PRO A 33 -15.47 2.23 -5.45
CA PRO A 33 -14.85 3.48 -5.02
C PRO A 33 -15.91 4.56 -4.79
N ILE A 34 -15.90 5.19 -3.61
CA ILE A 34 -16.84 6.24 -3.20
C ILE A 34 -16.95 7.36 -4.25
N LEU A 35 -15.88 7.62 -4.98
CA LEU A 35 -15.80 8.67 -6.02
C LEU A 35 -16.10 8.16 -7.44
N GLY A 36 -16.48 6.88 -7.59
CA GLY A 36 -16.68 6.25 -8.88
C GLY A 36 -15.39 6.01 -9.66
N ILE A 37 -15.51 5.43 -10.85
CA ILE A 37 -14.40 5.10 -11.72
C ILE A 37 -14.17 6.26 -12.71
N PRO A 38 -12.95 6.82 -12.84
CA PRO A 38 -12.68 7.91 -13.76
C PRO A 38 -12.67 7.42 -15.22
N LYS A 39 -12.83 8.34 -16.18
CA LYS A 39 -12.71 8.03 -17.61
C LYS A 39 -11.28 7.65 -18.02
N ILE A 40 -10.28 8.20 -17.34
CA ILE A 40 -8.86 7.97 -17.63
C ILE A 40 -8.15 7.65 -16.32
N VAL A 41 -7.45 6.52 -16.30
CA VAL A 41 -6.56 6.10 -15.22
C VAL A 41 -5.11 6.31 -15.68
N ILE A 42 -4.36 7.09 -14.92
CA ILE A 42 -2.96 7.38 -15.23
C ILE A 42 -2.08 6.46 -14.36
N VAL A 43 -1.18 5.73 -14.98
CA VAL A 43 -0.29 4.77 -14.33
C VAL A 43 1.18 5.06 -14.64
N PRO A 44 2.13 4.69 -13.74
CA PRO A 44 3.56 4.87 -13.98
C PRO A 44 4.12 3.92 -15.04
N VAL A 45 3.60 2.71 -15.09
CA VAL A 45 3.99 1.63 -16.01
C VAL A 45 2.72 0.97 -16.52
N GLU A 46 2.69 0.63 -17.79
CA GLU A 46 1.57 -0.08 -18.40
C GLU A 46 1.35 -1.42 -17.67
N PRO A 47 0.13 -1.70 -17.20
CA PRO A 47 -0.16 -2.92 -16.47
C PRO A 47 -0.13 -4.14 -17.39
N GLU A 48 0.07 -5.31 -16.82
CA GLU A 48 -0.17 -6.57 -17.51
C GLU A 48 -1.66 -6.65 -17.87
N GLU A 49 -1.98 -7.21 -19.04
CA GLU A 49 -3.37 -7.36 -19.50
C GLU A 49 -4.21 -6.06 -19.50
N VAL A 50 -3.62 -4.95 -19.95
CA VAL A 50 -4.26 -3.63 -19.97
C VAL A 50 -5.67 -3.66 -20.58
N MET A 51 -5.88 -4.40 -21.67
CA MET A 51 -7.19 -4.52 -22.33
C MET A 51 -8.26 -5.17 -21.43
N THR A 52 -7.89 -6.19 -20.68
CA THR A 52 -8.79 -6.86 -19.72
C THR A 52 -9.17 -5.92 -18.60
N LEU A 53 -8.20 -5.17 -18.06
CA LEU A 53 -8.45 -4.17 -17.01
C LEU A 53 -9.34 -3.01 -17.51
N GLU A 54 -9.12 -2.52 -18.73
CA GLU A 54 -9.95 -1.47 -19.33
C GLU A 54 -11.41 -1.96 -19.54
N GLN A 55 -11.58 -3.18 -20.02
CA GLN A 55 -12.90 -3.78 -20.19
C GLN A 55 -13.61 -3.96 -18.84
N TRP A 56 -12.93 -4.48 -17.84
CA TRP A 56 -13.46 -4.64 -16.49
C TRP A 56 -13.86 -3.28 -15.88
N LEU A 57 -12.99 -2.28 -15.90
CA LEU A 57 -13.29 -0.94 -15.39
C LEU A 57 -14.43 -0.28 -16.18
N SER A 58 -14.48 -0.48 -17.49
CA SER A 58 -15.55 0.05 -18.35
C SER A 58 -16.90 -0.58 -18.03
N SER A 59 -16.93 -1.89 -17.72
CA SER A 59 -18.14 -2.58 -17.29
C SER A 59 -18.67 -2.03 -15.96
N LEU A 60 -17.78 -1.80 -15.00
CA LEU A 60 -18.12 -1.22 -13.70
C LEU A 60 -18.59 0.23 -13.81
N ARG A 61 -18.01 1.00 -14.72
CA ARG A 61 -18.35 2.40 -14.94
C ARG A 61 -19.60 2.57 -15.82
N THR A 62 -20.00 1.57 -16.58
CA THR A 62 -21.01 1.62 -17.67
C THR A 62 -20.63 2.59 -18.82
N SER A 63 -19.35 2.88 -18.99
CA SER A 63 -18.80 3.69 -20.08
C SER A 63 -17.30 3.49 -20.19
N MET A 64 -16.74 3.81 -21.36
CA MET A 64 -15.32 3.56 -21.67
C MET A 64 -14.38 4.16 -20.61
N VAL A 65 -13.44 3.33 -20.18
CA VAL A 65 -12.30 3.68 -19.32
C VAL A 65 -11.02 3.38 -20.08
N GLU A 66 -10.05 4.25 -19.98
CA GLU A 66 -8.77 4.14 -20.65
C GLU A 66 -7.65 4.24 -19.62
N ILE A 67 -6.68 3.33 -19.71
CA ILE A 67 -5.46 3.31 -18.88
C ILE A 67 -4.32 3.90 -19.71
N ARG A 68 -3.63 4.90 -19.18
CA ARG A 68 -2.56 5.60 -19.90
C ARG A 68 -1.30 5.80 -19.07
N VAL A 69 -0.16 5.59 -19.71
CA VAL A 69 1.14 6.08 -19.20
C VAL A 69 1.37 7.49 -19.76
N PRO A 70 1.45 8.53 -18.95
CA PRO A 70 1.56 9.90 -19.42
C PRO A 70 2.96 10.20 -19.95
N GLN A 71 3.06 10.67 -21.17
CA GLN A 71 4.34 11.00 -21.80
C GLN A 71 4.64 12.50 -21.81
N ARG A 72 3.61 13.38 -21.90
CA ARG A 72 3.76 14.84 -22.04
C ARG A 72 2.60 15.61 -21.40
N GLY A 73 2.83 16.91 -21.12
CA GLY A 73 1.83 17.87 -20.67
C GLY A 73 1.37 17.66 -19.22
N ASP A 74 0.26 18.27 -18.85
CA ASP A 74 -0.29 18.34 -17.48
C ASP A 74 -0.43 16.97 -16.80
N LYS A 75 -0.71 15.91 -17.57
CA LYS A 75 -0.82 14.54 -17.05
C LYS A 75 0.52 13.99 -16.59
N ARG A 76 1.61 14.36 -17.25
CA ARG A 76 2.95 14.01 -16.84
C ARG A 76 3.34 14.76 -15.56
N GLU A 77 3.07 16.04 -15.47
CA GLU A 77 3.33 16.83 -14.27
C GLU A 77 2.56 16.28 -13.05
N LEU A 78 1.29 15.93 -13.25
CA LEU A 78 0.48 15.28 -12.22
C LEU A 78 1.08 13.94 -11.79
N HIS A 79 1.53 13.12 -12.73
CA HIS A 79 2.19 11.85 -12.44
C HIS A 79 3.49 12.05 -11.64
N GLU A 80 4.32 13.00 -12.03
CA GLU A 80 5.57 13.34 -11.33
C GLU A 80 5.29 13.80 -9.88
N LEU A 81 4.26 14.63 -9.68
CA LEU A 81 3.82 15.07 -8.36
C LEU A 81 3.37 13.89 -7.49
N VAL A 82 2.53 13.01 -8.04
CA VAL A 82 2.04 11.82 -7.32
C VAL A 82 3.19 10.87 -6.99
N THR A 83 4.11 10.66 -7.91
CA THR A 83 5.31 9.82 -7.70
C THR A 83 6.19 10.38 -6.59
N LYS A 84 6.42 11.69 -6.57
CA LYS A 84 7.17 12.36 -5.49
C LYS A 84 6.49 12.16 -4.13
N ASN A 85 5.17 12.33 -4.09
CA ASN A 85 4.40 12.14 -2.86
C ASN A 85 4.45 10.67 -2.38
N ALA A 86 4.36 9.71 -3.28
CA ALA A 86 4.45 8.29 -2.96
C ALA A 86 5.82 7.92 -2.39
N ARG A 87 6.91 8.44 -2.98
CA ARG A 87 8.27 8.25 -2.45
C ARG A 87 8.42 8.81 -1.05
N GLN A 88 7.98 10.03 -0.81
CA GLN A 88 8.03 10.66 0.50
C GLN A 88 7.24 9.85 1.55
N GLU A 89 6.08 9.32 1.20
CA GLU A 89 5.29 8.50 2.11
C GLU A 89 5.96 7.16 2.41
N LEU A 90 6.57 6.52 1.40
CA LEU A 90 7.36 5.30 1.58
C LEU A 90 8.56 5.54 2.51
N ASP A 91 9.27 6.65 2.35
CA ASP A 91 10.42 6.98 3.20
C ASP A 91 9.97 7.22 4.65
N ARG A 92 8.86 7.93 4.85
CA ARG A 92 8.26 8.09 6.19
C ARG A 92 7.86 6.76 6.81
N HIS A 93 7.24 5.87 6.01
CA HIS A 93 6.87 4.54 6.47
C HIS A 93 8.09 3.71 6.88
N ARG A 94 9.16 3.73 6.08
CA ARG A 94 10.43 3.06 6.39
C ARG A 94 11.06 3.59 7.67
N MET A 95 11.09 4.91 7.85
CA MET A 95 11.61 5.52 9.08
C MET A 95 10.80 5.14 10.32
N ARG A 96 9.46 5.14 10.23
CA ARG A 96 8.59 4.67 11.32
C ARG A 96 8.88 3.21 11.68
N ARG A 97 8.95 2.31 10.69
CA ARG A 97 9.26 0.89 10.94
C ARG A 97 10.62 0.70 11.59
N ALA A 98 11.64 1.43 11.14
CA ALA A 98 12.98 1.37 11.77
C ALA A 98 12.94 1.86 13.22
N SER A 99 12.25 2.97 13.49
CA SER A 99 12.05 3.49 14.84
C SER A 99 11.28 2.52 15.73
N ASP A 100 10.19 1.93 15.22
CA ASP A 100 9.38 0.95 15.96
C ASP A 100 10.18 -0.31 16.28
N HIS A 101 11.04 -0.76 15.37
CA HIS A 101 11.90 -1.93 15.62
C HIS A 101 12.90 -1.64 16.74
N THR A 102 13.55 -0.48 16.73
CA THR A 102 14.49 -0.05 17.77
C THR A 102 13.77 0.11 19.12
N ALA A 103 12.60 0.72 19.14
CA ALA A 103 11.78 0.88 20.33
C ALA A 103 11.36 -0.47 20.93
N ARG A 104 10.95 -1.42 20.08
CA ARG A 104 10.61 -2.79 20.51
C ARG A 104 11.81 -3.52 21.10
N SER A 105 12.97 -3.47 20.44
CA SER A 105 14.20 -4.09 20.96
C SER A 105 14.57 -3.53 22.31
N ARG A 106 14.51 -2.21 22.47
CA ARG A 106 14.76 -1.55 23.74
C ARG A 106 13.75 -1.97 24.83
N ALA A 107 12.47 -2.00 24.53
CA ALA A 107 11.44 -2.43 25.48
C ALA A 107 11.63 -3.88 25.93
N LEU A 108 12.04 -4.79 25.03
CA LEU A 108 12.34 -6.18 25.39
C LEU A 108 13.58 -6.29 26.26
N THR A 109 14.60 -5.47 26.05
CA THR A 109 15.78 -5.41 26.93
C THR A 109 15.41 -4.85 28.31
N GLU A 110 14.63 -3.79 28.38
CA GLU A 110 14.13 -3.22 29.65
C GLU A 110 13.28 -4.25 30.42
N LEU A 111 12.46 -5.06 29.71
CA LEU A 111 11.68 -6.13 30.31
C LEU A 111 12.56 -7.26 30.83
N GLN A 112 13.59 -7.65 30.08
CA GLN A 112 14.61 -8.62 30.50
C GLN A 112 15.25 -8.21 31.82
N ASP A 113 15.71 -6.95 31.91
CA ASP A 113 16.36 -6.41 33.08
C ASP A 113 15.41 -6.38 34.30
N LEU A 114 14.18 -5.91 34.07
CA LEU A 114 13.15 -5.81 35.12
C LEU A 114 12.77 -7.17 35.74
N LEU A 115 12.67 -8.19 34.87
CA LEU A 115 12.26 -9.55 35.28
C LEU A 115 13.46 -10.47 35.58
N HIS A 116 14.68 -9.97 35.49
CA HIS A 116 15.93 -10.73 35.67
C HIS A 116 15.98 -11.98 34.78
N LEU A 117 15.53 -11.87 33.53
CA LEU A 117 15.55 -12.98 32.58
C LEU A 117 16.96 -13.19 32.03
N PRO A 118 17.39 -14.44 31.75
CA PRO A 118 18.71 -14.71 31.18
C PRO A 118 18.85 -14.15 29.76
N GLU A 119 17.74 -14.05 29.01
CA GLU A 119 17.68 -13.55 27.64
C GLU A 119 16.41 -12.70 27.43
N ALA A 120 16.44 -11.81 26.43
CA ALA A 120 15.26 -11.03 26.05
C ALA A 120 14.13 -11.95 25.53
N PRO A 121 12.88 -11.78 25.99
CA PRO A 121 11.78 -12.66 25.60
C PRO A 121 11.43 -12.46 24.13
N LEU A 122 11.61 -13.50 23.31
CA LEU A 122 11.22 -13.49 21.89
C LEU A 122 9.71 -13.75 21.69
N ARG A 123 9.06 -14.30 22.71
CA ARG A 123 7.63 -14.63 22.70
C ARG A 123 7.01 -14.28 24.05
N ILE A 124 5.90 -13.55 24.02
CA ILE A 124 5.11 -13.21 25.19
C ILE A 124 3.68 -13.70 24.92
N GLU A 125 3.15 -14.49 25.84
CA GLU A 125 1.77 -15.00 25.77
C GLU A 125 0.97 -14.41 26.93
N CYS A 126 -0.26 -14.00 26.63
CA CYS A 126 -1.22 -13.51 27.60
C CYS A 126 -2.48 -14.37 27.53
N TYR A 127 -2.89 -14.90 28.69
CA TYR A 127 -4.11 -15.69 28.83
C TYR A 127 -5.13 -14.90 29.64
N ASP A 128 -6.26 -14.59 29.04
CA ASP A 128 -7.39 -13.97 29.73
C ASP A 128 -8.28 -15.07 30.32
N MET A 129 -8.39 -15.10 31.65
CA MET A 129 -9.19 -16.07 32.41
C MET A 129 -10.62 -15.59 32.73
N ALA A 130 -11.08 -14.52 32.07
CA ALA A 130 -12.36 -13.85 32.40
C ALA A 130 -13.63 -14.68 32.10
N HIS A 131 -13.53 -15.91 31.58
CA HIS A 131 -14.67 -16.75 31.16
C HIS A 131 -14.72 -18.13 31.79
N LEU A 132 -14.14 -18.33 32.97
CA LEU A 132 -14.39 -19.52 33.79
C LEU A 132 -15.61 -19.24 34.69
N GLN A 133 -16.81 -19.39 34.16
CA GLN A 133 -18.03 -19.69 34.92
C GLN A 133 -18.36 -21.16 34.81
#